data_8daf455dc9c38c99fef804d6fe7bb110
#
_entry.id   8daf455dc9c38c99fef804d6fe7bb110
#
_cell.length_a   1.000
_cell.length_b   1.000
_cell.length_c   1.000
_cell.angle_alpha   90.00
_cell.angle_beta   90.00
_cell.angle_gamma   90.00
#
_symmetry.space_group_name_H-M   'P 1'
#
loop_
_entity.id
_entity.type
_entity.pdbx_description
1 polymer ?
#
loop_
_entity_poly.entity_id
_entity_poly.type
_entity_poly.pdbx_seq_one_letter_code
_entity_poly.pdbx_strand_id
1 'polypeptide(L)'
;EHAAASGALVVASAGNVPQDQQNRTEDPKAPRYPAAYPQALSVTAVDANGAPSDSVLHGEHVEVAAPGSQVLSTFFGDGDCMFAGNQPTTSYATGYVAGIAALVVAKYPDETPADWKHRILATALRPSRSHRDKLIGWGIVAPYDALSFVNDGSLDGPENPRFPAPTKQETPLMTPPEPKPDPRPARTAALGVMAGISCLAALAILIASRLRGPSQKKSRK
;
A
#
# COMPACT_ATOMS: atom_id res chain seq x y z
N GLU A 1 12.54 17.27 14.67
CA GLU A 1 12.08 18.61 14.19
C GLU A 1 13.23 19.64 14.23
N HIS A 2 13.92 19.82 15.36
CA HIS A 2 15.00 20.82 15.50
C HIS A 2 16.10 20.65 14.45
N ALA A 3 16.60 19.43 14.22
CA ALA A 3 17.63 19.16 13.22
C ALA A 3 17.18 19.55 11.80
N ALA A 4 15.97 19.19 11.42
CA ALA A 4 15.43 19.55 10.10
C ALA A 4 15.24 21.07 9.95
N ALA A 5 14.78 21.74 11.00
CA ALA A 5 14.66 23.20 11.02
C ALA A 5 16.03 23.90 10.96
N SER A 6 17.10 23.25 11.41
CA SER A 6 18.49 23.72 11.32
C SER A 6 19.17 23.33 10.00
N GLY A 7 18.44 22.78 9.03
CA GLY A 7 18.99 22.40 7.72
C GLY A 7 19.75 21.06 7.72
N ALA A 8 19.53 20.16 8.68
CA ALA A 8 20.20 18.87 8.77
C ALA A 8 19.26 17.71 8.46
N LEU A 9 19.70 16.76 7.60
CA LEU A 9 19.04 15.48 7.39
C LEU A 9 19.52 14.47 8.44
N VAL A 10 18.59 13.95 9.23
CA VAL A 10 18.86 12.86 10.19
C VAL A 10 18.71 11.52 9.49
N VAL A 11 19.76 10.71 9.45
CA VAL A 11 19.75 9.34 8.96
C VAL A 11 19.75 8.40 10.15
N ALA A 12 18.79 7.48 10.23
CA ALA A 12 18.57 6.67 11.42
C ALA A 12 18.37 5.18 11.10
N SER A 13 18.92 4.32 11.94
CA SER A 13 18.79 2.87 11.87
C SER A 13 17.35 2.44 12.19
N ALA A 14 16.73 1.63 11.32
CA ALA A 14 15.39 1.08 11.52
C ALA A 14 15.35 0.04 12.66
N GLY A 15 16.49 -0.54 13.04
CA GLY A 15 16.64 -1.45 14.15
C GLY A 15 16.94 -2.89 13.76
N ASN A 16 17.60 -3.61 14.66
CA ASN A 16 17.92 -5.03 14.51
C ASN A 16 17.06 -5.87 15.45
N VAL A 17 16.82 -7.11 15.07
CA VAL A 17 16.19 -8.09 15.96
C VAL A 17 17.21 -8.49 17.03
N PRO A 18 16.89 -8.40 18.32
CA PRO A 18 17.79 -8.85 19.37
C PRO A 18 18.12 -10.35 19.22
N GLN A 19 19.39 -10.69 19.25
CA GLN A 19 19.84 -12.09 19.14
C GLN A 19 19.51 -12.91 20.40
N ASP A 20 19.42 -12.24 21.55
CA ASP A 20 19.07 -12.85 22.83
C ASP A 20 17.54 -12.90 22.99
N GLN A 21 16.98 -14.11 22.90
CA GLN A 21 15.56 -14.37 23.07
C GLN A 21 15.03 -14.04 24.48
N GLN A 22 15.90 -13.97 25.47
CA GLN A 22 15.55 -13.71 26.88
C GLN A 22 15.27 -12.21 27.12
N ASN A 23 15.75 -11.33 26.27
CA ASN A 23 15.58 -9.88 26.36
C ASN A 23 14.48 -9.31 25.44
N ARG A 24 13.60 -10.14 24.88
CA ARG A 24 12.45 -9.69 24.08
C ARG A 24 11.34 -9.07 24.95
N THR A 25 11.64 -8.02 25.67
CA THR A 25 10.64 -7.25 26.43
C THR A 25 9.95 -6.21 25.57
N GLU A 26 10.50 -5.89 24.39
CA GLU A 26 9.96 -4.87 23.50
C GLU A 26 9.15 -5.49 22.35
N ASP A 27 8.00 -4.87 22.03
CA ASP A 27 7.20 -5.24 20.86
C ASP A 27 8.04 -5.01 19.58
N PRO A 28 8.28 -6.05 18.76
CA PRO A 28 8.99 -5.89 17.49
C PRO A 28 8.33 -4.89 16.52
N LYS A 29 7.04 -4.61 16.72
CA LYS A 29 6.26 -3.65 15.92
C LYS A 29 6.26 -2.24 16.50
N ALA A 30 6.83 -2.03 17.69
CA ALA A 30 6.87 -0.71 18.30
C ALA A 30 7.71 0.26 17.44
N PRO A 31 7.29 1.52 17.32
CA PRO A 31 8.06 2.54 16.60
C PRO A 31 9.46 2.69 17.18
N ARG A 32 10.48 2.70 16.32
CA ARG A 32 11.90 2.89 16.73
C ARG A 32 12.31 4.32 16.47
N TYR A 33 12.57 5.06 17.53
CA TYR A 33 13.05 6.44 17.41
C TYR A 33 14.58 6.49 17.45
N PRO A 34 15.20 7.39 16.63
CA PRO A 34 14.59 8.43 15.81
C PRO A 34 14.06 7.99 14.43
N ALA A 35 14.24 6.73 14.00
CA ALA A 35 13.88 6.24 12.68
C ALA A 35 12.37 6.41 12.32
N ALA A 36 11.49 6.34 13.34
CA ALA A 36 10.05 6.49 13.13
C ALA A 36 9.57 7.95 13.03
N TYR A 37 10.47 8.95 13.14
CA TYR A 37 10.09 10.34 12.88
C TYR A 37 10.00 10.60 11.37
N PRO A 38 8.96 11.28 10.88
CA PRO A 38 8.80 11.58 9.45
C PRO A 38 9.96 12.38 8.85
N GLN A 39 10.66 13.19 9.67
CA GLN A 39 11.78 14.01 9.26
C GLN A 39 13.10 13.22 9.16
N ALA A 40 13.17 12.04 9.76
CA ALA A 40 14.36 11.19 9.67
C ALA A 40 14.28 10.33 8.40
N LEU A 41 15.43 9.98 7.84
CA LEU A 41 15.58 8.95 6.83
C LEU A 41 15.85 7.62 7.51
N SER A 42 14.86 6.75 7.54
CA SER A 42 14.94 5.44 8.20
C SER A 42 15.57 4.40 7.29
N VAL A 43 16.63 3.76 7.77
CA VAL A 43 17.45 2.84 6.99
C VAL A 43 17.38 1.42 7.55
N THR A 44 17.00 0.46 6.71
CA THR A 44 17.13 -0.97 6.97
C THR A 44 18.33 -1.56 6.23
N ALA A 45 18.65 -2.81 6.52
CA ALA A 45 19.79 -3.50 5.90
C ALA A 45 19.34 -4.65 5.00
N VAL A 46 20.06 -4.81 3.90
CA VAL A 46 20.03 -6.01 3.05
C VAL A 46 21.38 -6.73 3.13
N ASP A 47 21.40 -8.00 2.75
CA ASP A 47 22.63 -8.78 2.62
C ASP A 47 23.48 -8.34 1.41
N ALA A 48 24.60 -9.00 1.18
CA ALA A 48 25.50 -8.72 0.07
C ALA A 48 24.88 -8.98 -1.31
N ASN A 49 23.78 -9.74 -1.39
CA ASN A 49 23.04 -10.01 -2.63
C ASN A 49 21.83 -9.08 -2.81
N GLY A 50 21.61 -8.15 -1.87
CA GLY A 50 20.45 -7.25 -1.87
C GLY A 50 19.17 -7.88 -1.32
N ALA A 51 19.23 -9.03 -0.66
CA ALA A 51 18.07 -9.68 -0.07
C ALA A 51 17.76 -9.14 1.32
N PRO A 52 16.47 -8.95 1.67
CA PRO A 52 16.05 -8.65 3.04
C PRO A 52 16.46 -9.77 4.00
N SER A 53 16.64 -9.45 5.29
CA SER A 53 17.05 -10.40 6.32
C SER A 53 16.17 -10.32 7.55
N ASP A 54 15.83 -11.47 8.13
CA ASP A 54 15.10 -11.56 9.40
C ASP A 54 15.91 -11.08 10.61
N SER A 55 17.18 -10.74 10.43
CA SER A 55 18.03 -10.16 11.49
C SER A 55 17.73 -8.69 11.77
N VAL A 56 16.94 -8.03 10.92
CA VAL A 56 16.58 -6.62 11.04
C VAL A 56 15.07 -6.45 11.27
N LEU A 57 14.68 -5.32 11.86
CA LEU A 57 13.26 -5.01 12.05
C LEU A 57 12.63 -4.52 10.77
N HIS A 58 11.40 -4.96 10.54
CA HIS A 58 10.57 -4.61 9.40
C HIS A 58 9.35 -3.80 9.84
N GLY A 59 8.79 -3.00 8.98
CA GLY A 59 7.55 -2.26 9.28
C GLY A 59 7.39 -0.97 8.50
N GLU A 60 6.34 -0.23 8.85
CA GLU A 60 5.97 1.03 8.18
C GLU A 60 7.00 2.16 8.39
N HIS A 61 7.88 2.03 9.38
CA HIS A 61 8.93 3.02 9.62
C HIS A 61 10.12 2.87 8.66
N VAL A 62 10.28 1.71 7.98
CA VAL A 62 11.37 1.46 7.04
C VAL A 62 11.19 2.30 5.78
N GLU A 63 12.18 3.13 5.41
CA GLU A 63 12.08 3.99 4.23
C GLU A 63 13.02 3.59 3.09
N VAL A 64 14.23 3.16 3.40
CA VAL A 64 15.21 2.75 2.37
C VAL A 64 16.10 1.63 2.92
N ALA A 65 16.60 0.80 2.03
CA ALA A 65 17.54 -0.26 2.35
C ALA A 65 18.94 0.04 1.80
N ALA A 66 19.96 -0.45 2.48
CA ALA A 66 21.34 -0.44 1.99
C ALA A 66 22.08 -1.72 2.41
N PRO A 67 23.21 -2.07 1.77
CA PRO A 67 24.06 -3.17 2.21
C PRO A 67 24.46 -3.01 3.68
N GLY A 68 24.19 -4.02 4.49
CA GLY A 68 24.50 -4.02 5.92
C GLY A 68 25.32 -5.22 6.39
N SER A 69 25.77 -6.07 5.44
CA SER A 69 26.70 -7.17 5.70
C SER A 69 27.92 -7.06 4.78
N GLN A 70 29.04 -7.64 5.20
CA GLN A 70 30.32 -7.61 4.46
C GLN A 70 30.72 -6.17 4.08
N VAL A 71 30.53 -5.23 4.99
CA VAL A 71 30.81 -3.81 4.75
C VAL A 71 32.29 -3.53 4.91
N LEU A 72 32.95 -3.17 3.84
CA LEU A 72 34.37 -2.77 3.86
C LEU A 72 34.50 -1.38 4.49
N SER A 73 35.34 -1.24 5.50
CA SER A 73 35.62 0.03 6.15
C SER A 73 37.04 0.02 6.77
N THR A 74 37.54 1.17 7.15
CA THR A 74 38.80 1.30 7.87
C THR A 74 38.66 0.85 9.34
N PHE A 75 39.73 0.31 9.90
CA PHE A 75 39.76 -0.16 11.29
C PHE A 75 40.96 0.43 12.02
N PHE A 76 40.75 1.38 12.92
CA PHE A 76 41.72 2.02 13.81
C PHE A 76 43.05 2.50 13.16
N GLY A 77 43.05 2.69 11.83
CA GLY A 77 44.26 3.10 11.10
C GLY A 77 45.16 1.94 10.65
N ASP A 78 44.81 0.68 10.94
CA ASP A 78 45.59 -0.51 10.60
C ASP A 78 45.14 -1.18 9.29
N GLY A 79 44.53 -0.42 8.37
CA GLY A 79 44.06 -0.91 7.07
C GLY A 79 42.55 -1.11 7.02
N ASP A 80 42.12 -1.91 6.05
CA ASP A 80 40.70 -2.17 5.78
C ASP A 80 40.21 -3.43 6.49
N CYS A 81 38.96 -3.41 6.94
CA CYS A 81 38.29 -4.51 7.62
C CYS A 81 36.90 -4.72 7.09
N MET A 82 36.46 -5.97 7.02
CA MET A 82 35.07 -6.32 6.67
C MET A 82 34.23 -6.42 7.95
N PHE A 83 33.19 -5.60 8.04
CA PHE A 83 32.24 -5.59 9.17
C PHE A 83 30.95 -6.36 8.85
N ALA A 84 30.24 -6.74 9.92
CA ALA A 84 28.94 -7.40 9.92
C ALA A 84 28.91 -8.82 9.31
N GLY A 85 30.03 -9.43 8.97
CA GLY A 85 30.05 -10.82 8.48
C GLY A 85 28.94 -11.11 7.46
N ASN A 86 28.20 -12.19 7.68
CA ASN A 86 27.09 -12.59 6.80
C ASN A 86 25.71 -12.13 7.29
N GLN A 87 25.62 -11.57 8.50
CA GLN A 87 24.34 -11.08 9.05
C GLN A 87 24.24 -9.57 8.86
N PRO A 88 23.28 -9.10 8.05
CA PRO A 88 23.07 -7.68 7.87
C PRO A 88 22.70 -6.99 9.18
N THR A 89 23.24 -5.80 9.40
CA THR A 89 22.88 -4.92 10.50
C THR A 89 22.53 -3.53 9.98
N THR A 90 21.47 -2.95 10.53
CA THR A 90 21.00 -1.64 10.11
C THR A 90 21.97 -0.52 10.44
N SER A 91 22.85 -0.70 11.43
CA SER A 91 23.86 0.31 11.80
C SER A 91 24.86 0.57 10.68
N TYR A 92 25.38 -0.47 10.04
CA TYR A 92 26.31 -0.30 8.91
C TYR A 92 25.62 0.23 7.67
N ALA A 93 24.40 -0.26 7.39
CA ALA A 93 23.57 0.29 6.30
C ALA A 93 23.29 1.79 6.51
N THR A 94 23.03 2.22 7.74
CA THR A 94 22.82 3.63 8.08
C THR A 94 24.07 4.47 7.82
N GLY A 95 25.25 3.97 8.19
CA GLY A 95 26.52 4.63 7.87
C GLY A 95 26.74 4.81 6.36
N TYR A 96 26.41 3.78 5.57
CA TYR A 96 26.47 3.82 4.12
C TYR A 96 25.53 4.88 3.54
N VAL A 97 24.27 4.91 3.96
CA VAL A 97 23.28 5.91 3.50
C VAL A 97 23.66 7.33 3.98
N ALA A 98 24.22 7.47 5.17
CA ALA A 98 24.71 8.77 5.66
C ALA A 98 25.83 9.32 4.77
N GLY A 99 26.75 8.47 4.30
CA GLY A 99 27.77 8.84 3.32
C GLY A 99 27.18 9.30 1.98
N ILE A 100 26.17 8.58 1.47
CA ILE A 100 25.45 8.97 0.25
C ILE A 100 24.72 10.31 0.46
N ALA A 101 24.04 10.48 1.59
CA ALA A 101 23.36 11.73 1.92
C ALA A 101 24.35 12.91 1.96
N ALA A 102 25.55 12.71 2.51
CA ALA A 102 26.60 13.75 2.50
C ALA A 102 27.03 14.15 1.08
N LEU A 103 27.15 13.17 0.16
CA LEU A 103 27.43 13.45 -1.25
C LEU A 103 26.28 14.20 -1.93
N VAL A 104 25.04 13.85 -1.64
CA VAL A 104 23.85 14.55 -2.16
C VAL A 104 23.82 16.00 -1.65
N VAL A 105 24.03 16.22 -0.36
CA VAL A 105 24.10 17.55 0.24
C VAL A 105 25.22 18.39 -0.38
N ALA A 106 26.40 17.81 -0.55
CA ALA A 106 27.54 18.50 -1.17
C ALA A 106 27.28 18.92 -2.62
N LYS A 107 26.51 18.10 -3.37
CA LYS A 107 26.14 18.41 -4.75
C LYS A 107 24.99 19.40 -4.89
N TYR A 108 24.04 19.38 -3.94
CA TYR A 108 22.82 20.18 -3.95
C TYR A 108 22.65 20.98 -2.64
N PRO A 109 23.58 21.89 -2.33
CA PRO A 109 23.61 22.59 -1.04
C PRO A 109 22.42 23.54 -0.82
N ASP A 110 21.77 23.97 -1.91
CA ASP A 110 20.61 24.89 -1.87
C ASP A 110 19.27 24.15 -1.68
N GLU A 111 19.29 22.82 -1.62
CA GLU A 111 18.11 22.00 -1.37
C GLU A 111 17.84 21.86 0.14
N THR A 112 16.59 21.54 0.48
CA THR A 112 16.18 21.28 1.87
C THR A 112 16.47 19.82 2.29
N PRO A 113 16.50 19.52 3.60
CA PRO A 113 16.60 18.15 4.09
C PRO A 113 15.51 17.21 3.51
N ALA A 114 14.30 17.75 3.27
CA ALA A 114 13.21 17.00 2.64
C ALA A 114 13.50 16.69 1.15
N ASP A 115 14.11 17.62 0.44
CA ASP A 115 14.52 17.40 -0.96
C ASP A 115 15.61 16.33 -1.06
N TRP A 116 16.63 16.38 -0.20
CA TRP A 116 17.71 15.37 -0.17
C TRP A 116 17.16 13.99 0.15
N LYS A 117 16.27 13.91 1.15
CA LYS A 117 15.56 12.68 1.49
C LYS A 117 14.76 12.16 0.29
N HIS A 118 13.98 13.03 -0.35
CA HIS A 118 13.20 12.66 -1.54
C HIS A 118 14.09 12.10 -2.66
N ARG A 119 15.23 12.73 -2.98
CA ARG A 119 16.18 12.23 -3.99
C ARG A 119 16.59 10.79 -3.73
N ILE A 120 16.98 10.49 -2.50
CA ILE A 120 17.44 9.16 -2.09
C ILE A 120 16.31 8.13 -2.21
N LEU A 121 15.10 8.47 -1.77
CA LEU A 121 13.95 7.56 -1.79
C LEU A 121 13.39 7.36 -3.20
N ALA A 122 13.27 8.43 -3.99
CA ALA A 122 12.69 8.39 -5.33
C ALA A 122 13.52 7.56 -6.30
N THR A 123 14.85 7.59 -6.16
CA THR A 123 15.79 6.89 -7.03
C THR A 123 16.16 5.49 -6.55
N ALA A 124 15.71 5.07 -5.35
CA ALA A 124 16.00 3.75 -4.82
C ALA A 124 15.52 2.62 -5.76
N LEU A 125 16.33 1.59 -5.91
CA LEU A 125 16.07 0.44 -6.80
C LEU A 125 14.99 -0.46 -6.22
N ARG A 126 13.90 -0.64 -6.96
CA ARG A 126 12.74 -1.44 -6.57
C ARG A 126 11.97 -1.97 -7.78
N PRO A 127 11.24 -3.09 -7.65
CA PRO A 127 10.45 -3.66 -8.74
C PRO A 127 9.30 -2.74 -9.22
N SER A 128 8.67 -2.00 -8.30
CA SER A 128 7.57 -1.08 -8.60
C SER A 128 7.82 0.29 -7.96
N ARG A 129 7.75 1.34 -8.76
CA ARG A 129 8.01 2.72 -8.30
C ARG A 129 6.92 3.28 -7.39
N SER A 130 5.68 2.86 -7.58
CA SER A 130 4.53 3.34 -6.82
C SER A 130 4.25 2.58 -5.52
N HIS A 131 5.04 1.55 -5.23
CA HIS A 131 4.81 0.71 -4.06
C HIS A 131 5.98 0.79 -3.07
N ARG A 132 5.65 1.05 -1.79
CA ARG A 132 6.57 0.97 -0.67
C ARG A 132 6.42 -0.38 0.01
N ASP A 133 7.53 -1.05 0.26
CA ASP A 133 7.62 -2.35 0.89
C ASP A 133 7.98 -2.21 2.38
N LYS A 134 7.48 -3.09 3.25
CA LYS A 134 7.79 -3.07 4.68
C LYS A 134 9.17 -3.64 5.02
N LEU A 135 9.76 -4.39 4.08
CA LEU A 135 11.08 -5.03 4.25
C LEU A 135 12.21 -4.09 3.85
N ILE A 136 12.05 -3.39 2.70
CA ILE A 136 13.11 -2.56 2.11
C ILE A 136 12.68 -1.09 1.88
N GLY A 137 11.50 -0.70 2.34
CA GLY A 137 10.99 0.64 2.13
C GLY A 137 10.73 0.96 0.66
N TRP A 138 11.27 2.07 0.19
CA TRP A 138 11.22 2.49 -1.21
C TRP A 138 12.25 1.79 -2.09
N GLY A 139 13.02 0.85 -1.54
CA GLY A 139 13.99 0.06 -2.27
C GLY A 139 15.41 0.17 -1.75
N ILE A 140 16.36 -0.38 -2.51
CA ILE A 140 17.80 -0.32 -2.19
C ILE A 140 18.36 0.99 -2.72
N VAL A 141 19.11 1.70 -1.88
CA VAL A 141 19.72 2.99 -2.26
C VAL A 141 20.60 2.87 -3.51
N ALA A 142 20.45 3.84 -4.43
CA ALA A 142 21.21 3.96 -5.67
C ALA A 142 21.98 5.28 -5.67
N PRO A 143 23.27 5.29 -5.27
CA PRO A 143 24.02 6.53 -5.07
C PRO A 143 24.15 7.37 -6.35
N TYR A 144 24.47 6.72 -7.46
CA TYR A 144 24.62 7.42 -8.75
C TYR A 144 23.31 8.05 -9.21
N ASP A 145 22.21 7.32 -9.09
CA ASP A 145 20.89 7.81 -9.49
C ASP A 145 20.42 8.97 -8.59
N ALA A 146 20.68 8.90 -7.29
CA ALA A 146 20.38 10.00 -6.36
C ALA A 146 21.16 11.28 -6.70
N LEU A 147 22.42 11.13 -7.10
CA LEU A 147 23.28 12.26 -7.52
C LEU A 147 22.91 12.80 -8.91
N SER A 148 22.36 11.98 -9.79
CA SER A 148 22.02 12.36 -11.17
C SER A 148 20.56 12.75 -11.35
N PHE A 149 19.73 12.55 -10.34
CA PHE A 149 18.29 12.78 -10.40
C PHE A 149 17.94 14.24 -10.65
N VAL A 150 17.07 14.46 -11.64
CA VAL A 150 16.44 15.76 -11.90
C VAL A 150 15.00 15.66 -11.41
N ASN A 151 14.68 16.45 -10.40
CA ASN A 151 13.33 16.47 -9.83
C ASN A 151 12.44 17.41 -10.65
N ASP A 152 11.70 16.85 -11.59
CA ASP A 152 10.71 17.54 -12.44
C ASP A 152 9.25 17.21 -12.06
N GLY A 153 9.06 16.43 -10.99
CA GLY A 153 7.74 16.00 -10.51
C GLY A 153 7.12 14.84 -11.27
N SER A 154 7.78 14.31 -12.29
CA SER A 154 7.23 13.23 -13.15
C SER A 154 7.36 11.83 -12.55
N LEU A 155 8.22 11.64 -11.53
CA LEU A 155 8.54 10.34 -10.99
C LEU A 155 7.52 9.90 -9.93
N ASP A 156 6.88 8.76 -10.16
CA ASP A 156 6.04 8.10 -9.15
C ASP A 156 6.88 7.58 -7.98
N GLY A 157 6.38 7.73 -6.75
CA GLY A 157 7.10 7.21 -5.60
C GLY A 157 6.78 7.91 -4.29
N PRO A 158 7.80 8.21 -3.47
CA PRO A 158 7.64 8.94 -2.23
C PRO A 158 7.09 10.35 -2.45
N GLU A 159 6.44 10.90 -1.42
CA GLU A 159 5.95 12.27 -1.45
C GLU A 159 7.06 13.24 -1.88
N ASN A 160 6.73 14.09 -2.85
CA ASN A 160 7.67 15.05 -3.41
C ASN A 160 7.46 16.42 -2.75
N PRO A 161 8.46 16.96 -2.01
CA PRO A 161 8.30 18.21 -1.30
C PRO A 161 8.13 19.43 -2.23
N ARG A 162 8.64 19.36 -3.48
CA ARG A 162 8.52 20.44 -4.48
C ARG A 162 7.31 20.32 -5.37
N PHE A 163 6.85 19.10 -5.63
CA PHE A 163 5.72 18.78 -6.50
C PHE A 163 4.73 17.91 -5.75
N PRO A 164 3.98 18.46 -4.77
CA PRO A 164 2.99 17.68 -4.05
C PRO A 164 1.97 17.13 -5.04
N ALA A 165 1.67 15.82 -4.90
CA ALA A 165 0.65 15.19 -5.73
C ALA A 165 -0.66 15.99 -5.59
N PRO A 166 -1.40 16.21 -6.69
CA PRO A 166 -2.70 16.83 -6.61
C PRO A 166 -3.55 16.02 -5.64
N THR A 167 -4.18 16.71 -4.69
CA THR A 167 -5.07 16.07 -3.71
C THR A 167 -5.99 15.16 -4.49
N LYS A 168 -5.89 13.85 -4.27
CA LYS A 168 -6.82 12.90 -4.89
C LYS A 168 -8.20 13.36 -4.47
N GLN A 169 -8.94 14.00 -5.41
CA GLN A 169 -10.36 14.12 -5.25
C GLN A 169 -10.85 12.70 -5.06
N GLU A 170 -11.39 12.41 -3.88
CA GLU A 170 -12.08 11.15 -3.67
C GLU A 170 -13.12 11.07 -4.78
N THR A 171 -12.83 10.23 -5.77
CA THR A 171 -13.84 9.88 -6.76
C THR A 171 -15.01 9.34 -5.95
N PRO A 172 -16.20 10.00 -5.96
CA PRO A 172 -17.31 9.50 -5.16
C PRO A 172 -17.45 8.03 -5.48
N LEU A 173 -17.40 7.18 -4.46
CA LEU A 173 -17.67 5.76 -4.61
C LEU A 173 -18.98 5.68 -5.39
N MET A 174 -18.92 5.23 -6.64
CA MET A 174 -20.12 4.95 -7.41
C MET A 174 -20.90 3.93 -6.60
N THR A 175 -21.90 4.42 -5.88
CA THR A 175 -22.84 3.54 -5.19
C THR A 175 -23.41 2.62 -6.26
N PRO A 176 -23.29 1.31 -6.14
CA PRO A 176 -23.89 0.40 -7.11
C PRO A 176 -25.35 0.82 -7.28
N PRO A 177 -25.90 0.89 -8.50
CA PRO A 177 -27.28 1.26 -8.70
C PRO A 177 -28.14 0.32 -7.86
N GLU A 178 -29.09 0.90 -7.14
CA GLU A 178 -30.01 0.14 -6.27
C GLU A 178 -30.61 -1.00 -7.09
N PRO A 179 -30.56 -2.25 -6.61
CA PRO A 179 -31.04 -3.38 -7.38
C PRO A 179 -32.51 -3.15 -7.70
N LYS A 180 -32.85 -3.13 -9.00
CA LYS A 180 -34.23 -2.99 -9.41
C LYS A 180 -35.08 -4.06 -8.71
N PRO A 181 -36.24 -3.69 -8.13
CA PRO A 181 -37.10 -4.65 -7.46
C PRO A 181 -37.45 -5.81 -8.40
N ASP A 182 -37.28 -7.03 -7.90
CA ASP A 182 -37.54 -8.22 -8.70
C ASP A 182 -39.03 -8.27 -9.12
N PRO A 183 -39.37 -8.21 -10.40
CA PRO A 183 -40.75 -8.19 -10.87
C PRO A 183 -41.45 -9.56 -10.73
N ARG A 184 -40.74 -10.61 -10.34
CA ARG A 184 -41.31 -11.99 -10.23
C ARG A 184 -42.48 -12.10 -9.27
N PRO A 185 -42.44 -11.54 -8.03
CA PRO A 185 -43.57 -11.63 -7.12
C PRO A 185 -44.83 -10.91 -7.66
N ALA A 186 -44.65 -9.79 -8.34
CA ALA A 186 -45.78 -9.08 -8.94
C ALA A 186 -46.38 -9.85 -10.12
N ARG A 187 -45.55 -10.49 -10.94
CA ARG A 187 -46.00 -11.30 -12.09
C ARG A 187 -46.71 -12.58 -11.61
N THR A 188 -46.23 -13.26 -10.58
CA THR A 188 -46.89 -14.44 -10.02
C THR A 188 -48.22 -14.09 -9.36
N ALA A 189 -48.34 -12.97 -8.67
CA ALA A 189 -49.58 -12.48 -8.12
C ALA A 189 -50.61 -12.14 -9.22
N ALA A 190 -50.17 -11.47 -10.30
CA ALA A 190 -51.05 -11.13 -11.45
C ALA A 190 -51.54 -12.41 -12.17
N LEU A 191 -50.69 -13.42 -12.35
CA LEU A 191 -51.11 -14.71 -12.92
C LEU A 191 -52.08 -15.45 -12.03
N GLY A 192 -51.89 -15.41 -10.73
CA GLY A 192 -52.83 -16.00 -9.74
C GLY A 192 -54.20 -15.37 -9.80
N VAL A 193 -54.28 -14.03 -9.86
CA VAL A 193 -55.54 -13.29 -9.98
C VAL A 193 -56.23 -13.62 -11.30
N MET A 194 -55.51 -13.65 -12.42
CA MET A 194 -56.09 -14.00 -13.75
C MET A 194 -56.62 -15.44 -13.77
N ALA A 195 -55.90 -16.38 -13.20
CA ALA A 195 -56.35 -17.79 -13.09
C ALA A 195 -57.61 -17.87 -12.19
N GLY A 196 -57.70 -17.15 -11.11
CA GLY A 196 -58.88 -17.08 -10.23
C GLY A 196 -60.12 -16.54 -10.94
N ILE A 197 -59.99 -15.44 -11.70
CA ILE A 197 -61.07 -14.86 -12.50
C ILE A 197 -61.55 -15.84 -13.56
N SER A 198 -60.62 -16.55 -14.24
CA SER A 198 -60.98 -17.55 -15.27
C SER A 198 -61.72 -18.72 -14.66
N CYS A 199 -61.31 -19.21 -13.50
CA CYS A 199 -62.03 -20.28 -12.81
C CYS A 199 -63.47 -19.86 -12.35
N LEU A 200 -63.65 -18.63 -11.85
CA LEU A 200 -64.94 -18.10 -11.48
C LEU A 200 -65.83 -17.95 -12.69
N ALA A 201 -65.33 -17.46 -13.83
CA ALA A 201 -66.10 -17.37 -15.08
C ALA A 201 -66.52 -18.74 -15.60
N ALA A 202 -65.64 -19.73 -15.59
CA ALA A 202 -65.97 -21.12 -15.98
C ALA A 202 -67.02 -21.75 -15.05
N LEU A 203 -66.97 -21.51 -13.75
CA LEU A 203 -67.96 -21.96 -12.78
C LEU A 203 -69.33 -21.30 -13.04
N ALA A 204 -69.35 -19.98 -13.28
CA ALA A 204 -70.57 -19.27 -13.62
C ALA A 204 -71.25 -19.82 -14.89
N ILE A 205 -70.48 -20.12 -15.94
CA ILE A 205 -70.97 -20.73 -17.18
C ILE A 205 -71.52 -22.12 -16.91
N LEU A 206 -70.87 -22.92 -16.09
CA LEU A 206 -71.36 -24.24 -15.70
C LEU A 206 -72.69 -24.19 -14.92
N ILE A 207 -72.81 -23.26 -14.00
CA ILE A 207 -74.07 -23.06 -13.25
C ILE A 207 -75.19 -22.59 -14.16
N ALA A 208 -74.90 -21.60 -15.06
CA ALA A 208 -75.91 -21.14 -16.01
C ALA A 208 -76.34 -22.23 -16.99
N SER A 209 -75.45 -23.11 -17.40
CA SER A 209 -75.83 -24.25 -18.29
C SER A 209 -76.70 -25.27 -17.59
N ARG A 210 -76.48 -25.48 -16.30
CA ARG A 210 -77.34 -26.37 -15.50
C ARG A 210 -78.73 -25.81 -15.20
N LEU A 211 -78.87 -24.51 -15.07
CA LEU A 211 -80.14 -23.83 -14.85
C LEU A 211 -81.00 -23.67 -16.12
N ARG A 212 -80.36 -23.76 -17.29
CA ARG A 212 -81.10 -23.83 -18.58
C ARG A 212 -81.48 -25.28 -18.83
N GLY A 213 -82.63 -25.68 -18.34
CA GLY A 213 -83.25 -26.97 -18.60
C GLY A 213 -83.45 -27.24 -20.11
N PRO A 214 -83.67 -28.52 -20.52
CA PRO A 214 -83.77 -28.88 -21.94
C PRO A 214 -84.93 -28.16 -22.66
N SER A 215 -84.59 -27.34 -23.62
CA SER A 215 -85.55 -26.66 -24.50
C SER A 215 -86.40 -27.72 -25.18
N GLN A 216 -87.71 -27.77 -24.90
CA GLN A 216 -88.67 -28.57 -25.61
C GLN A 216 -88.74 -28.15 -27.09
N LYS A 217 -88.28 -29.02 -27.98
CA LYS A 217 -88.53 -28.92 -29.43
C LYS A 217 -90.04 -29.04 -29.65
N LYS A 218 -90.77 -27.98 -29.87
CA LYS A 218 -92.12 -28.00 -30.43
C LYS A 218 -92.06 -28.51 -31.83
N SER A 219 -92.55 -29.76 -32.08
CA SER A 219 -92.90 -30.33 -33.38
C SER A 219 -94.05 -29.57 -34.00
N ARG A 220 -93.82 -28.98 -35.19
CA ARG A 220 -94.94 -28.56 -36.10
C ARG A 220 -95.13 -29.61 -37.12
N LYS A 221 -96.36 -30.13 -37.10
CA LYS A 221 -96.97 -30.80 -38.28
C LYS A 221 -97.15 -29.84 -39.39
#